data_f228010efa5d9d46b29ef84ef4966501
#
_entry.id   f228010efa5d9d46b29ef84ef4966501
#
_cell.length_a   1.000
_cell.length_b   1.000
_cell.length_c   1.000
_cell.angle_alpha   90.00
_cell.angle_beta   90.00
_cell.angle_gamma   90.00
#
_symmetry.space_group_name_H-M   'P 1'
#
loop_
_entity.id
_entity.type
_entity.pdbx_description
1 polymer ?
#
loop_
_entity_poly.entity_id
_entity_poly.type
_entity_poly.pdbx_seq_one_letter_code
_entity_poly.pdbx_strand_id
1 'polypeptide(L)'
;LSFSIMKAEQTIRDKVTVPMPNSQRYNVSLFFQDYFPGYKKVKLNLKGVLAGGLPITAPRKGYEDGFFRMSPYKRIDLGLSYQIAGATEEIMQRGIMSKLKNIWIGVDVFNILNIKNVSSYYWVTDIYNQQYAVPNYLTGRQLNLRLIAEF
;
A
#
# COMPACT_ATOMS: atom_id res chain seq x y z
N LEU A 1 10.12 1.80 10.78
CA LEU A 1 10.73 2.01 9.47
C LEU A 1 11.42 0.72 9.03
N SER A 2 11.15 0.27 7.82
CA SER A 2 11.82 -0.86 7.16
C SER A 2 12.35 -0.41 5.81
N PHE A 3 13.55 -0.87 5.48
CA PHE A 3 14.19 -0.57 4.21
C PHE A 3 14.88 -1.83 3.69
N SER A 4 14.67 -2.14 2.42
CA SER A 4 15.35 -3.25 1.74
C SER A 4 15.80 -2.87 0.34
N ILE A 5 16.97 -3.38 -0.05
CA ILE A 5 17.48 -3.31 -1.42
C ILE A 5 17.69 -4.74 -1.90
N MET A 6 17.25 -5.02 -3.11
CA MET A 6 17.39 -6.34 -3.71
C MET A 6 17.76 -6.22 -5.19
N LYS A 7 18.71 -7.03 -5.60
CA LYS A 7 19.05 -7.26 -7.01
C LYS A 7 18.99 -8.76 -7.27
N ALA A 8 17.92 -9.21 -7.92
CA ALA A 8 17.76 -10.61 -8.30
C ALA A 8 17.82 -10.71 -9.82
N GLU A 9 18.78 -11.50 -10.31
CA GLU A 9 19.05 -11.69 -11.73
C GLU A 9 19.19 -13.19 -12.02
N GLN A 10 18.92 -13.56 -13.25
CA GLN A 10 19.14 -14.92 -13.76
C GLN A 10 19.88 -14.86 -15.10
N THR A 11 20.73 -15.83 -15.36
CA THR A 11 21.39 -15.99 -16.64
C THR A 11 20.65 -17.02 -17.46
N ILE A 12 20.22 -16.65 -18.66
CA ILE A 12 19.50 -17.53 -19.59
C ILE A 12 20.48 -18.07 -20.63
N ARG A 13 20.52 -19.42 -20.77
CA ARG A 13 21.35 -20.10 -21.77
C ARG A 13 22.82 -19.69 -21.73
N ASP A 14 23.33 -19.35 -20.54
CA ASP A 14 24.71 -18.91 -20.29
C ASP A 14 25.18 -17.71 -21.14
N LYS A 15 24.22 -16.90 -21.64
CA LYS A 15 24.52 -15.80 -22.55
C LYS A 15 24.03 -14.44 -22.05
N VAL A 16 22.82 -14.37 -21.52
CA VAL A 16 22.16 -13.10 -21.20
C VAL A 16 21.73 -13.10 -19.75
N THR A 17 22.19 -12.10 -19.00
CA THR A 17 21.73 -11.87 -17.62
C THR A 17 20.54 -10.90 -17.62
N VAL A 18 19.42 -11.35 -17.08
CA VAL A 18 18.16 -10.60 -17.02
C VAL A 18 17.65 -10.55 -15.58
N PRO A 19 16.89 -9.50 -15.21
CA PRO A 19 16.28 -9.43 -13.89
C PRO A 19 15.20 -10.50 -13.76
N MET A 20 15.11 -11.10 -12.57
CA MET A 20 13.98 -11.96 -12.24
C MET A 20 12.67 -11.16 -12.17
N PRO A 21 11.51 -11.76 -12.49
CA PRO A 21 10.21 -11.07 -12.47
C PRO A 21 9.87 -10.36 -11.16
N ASN A 22 10.36 -10.88 -10.04
CA ASN A 22 10.17 -10.33 -8.70
C ASN A 22 11.32 -9.40 -8.24
N SER A 23 12.25 -9.04 -9.12
CA SER A 23 13.39 -8.18 -8.81
C SER A 23 12.96 -6.74 -8.55
N GLN A 24 12.52 -6.45 -7.33
CA GLN A 24 12.17 -5.12 -6.85
C GLN A 24 13.42 -4.47 -6.23
N ARG A 25 13.95 -3.43 -6.89
CA ARG A 25 15.26 -2.85 -6.51
C ARG A 25 15.32 -2.29 -5.10
N TYR A 26 14.23 -1.72 -4.62
CA TYR A 26 14.14 -1.18 -3.27
C TYR A 26 12.71 -1.25 -2.76
N ASN A 27 12.58 -1.36 -1.44
CA ASN A 27 11.31 -1.24 -0.74
C ASN A 27 11.55 -0.49 0.56
N VAL A 28 10.79 0.56 0.78
CA VAL A 28 10.79 1.36 2.00
C VAL A 28 9.38 1.37 2.55
N SER A 29 9.23 0.98 3.80
CA SER A 29 7.96 1.09 4.50
C SER A 29 8.12 1.81 5.82
N LEU A 30 7.23 2.75 6.06
CA LEU A 30 7.10 3.50 7.31
C LEU A 30 5.77 3.12 7.93
N PHE A 31 5.79 2.77 9.21
CA PHE A 31 4.61 2.65 10.04
C PHE A 31 4.86 3.44 11.32
N PHE A 32 3.96 4.34 11.63
CA PHE A 32 3.94 5.11 12.86
C PHE A 32 2.54 5.07 13.46
N GLN A 33 2.45 4.79 14.74
CA GLN A 33 1.21 4.84 15.49
C GLN A 33 1.52 5.34 16.89
N ASP A 34 0.84 6.40 17.29
CA ASP A 34 0.98 6.93 18.65
C ASP A 34 -0.28 7.69 19.07
N TYR A 35 -0.37 8.00 20.35
CA TYR A 35 -1.37 8.92 20.86
C TYR A 35 -0.99 10.35 20.50
N PHE A 36 -2.01 11.18 20.26
CA PHE A 36 -1.76 12.59 20.03
C PHE A 36 -1.22 13.26 21.30
N PRO A 37 -0.14 14.05 21.23
CA PRO A 37 0.45 14.68 22.39
C PRO A 37 -0.60 15.46 23.20
N GLY A 38 -0.71 15.16 24.50
CA GLY A 38 -1.69 15.77 25.40
C GLY A 38 -3.11 15.19 25.35
N TYR A 39 -3.43 14.32 24.38
CA TYR A 39 -4.78 13.76 24.21
C TYR A 39 -4.75 12.23 24.13
N LYS A 40 -4.80 11.54 25.28
CA LYS A 40 -4.77 10.05 25.35
C LYS A 40 -5.95 9.35 24.68
N LYS A 41 -7.00 10.07 24.34
CA LYS A 41 -8.18 9.55 23.63
C LYS A 41 -8.04 9.61 22.09
N VAL A 42 -6.97 10.21 21.58
CA VAL A 42 -6.74 10.37 20.14
C VAL A 42 -5.51 9.58 19.72
N LYS A 43 -5.67 8.66 18.77
CA LYS A 43 -4.57 7.90 18.15
C LYS A 43 -4.40 8.33 16.71
N LEU A 44 -3.15 8.56 16.32
CA LEU A 44 -2.74 8.84 14.95
C LEU A 44 -2.03 7.62 14.37
N ASN A 45 -2.40 7.23 13.16
CA ASN A 45 -1.74 6.19 12.39
C ASN A 45 -1.22 6.79 11.08
N LEU A 46 0.05 6.58 10.79
CA LEU A 46 0.67 6.97 9.52
C LEU A 46 1.35 5.75 8.92
N LYS A 47 1.03 5.45 7.67
CA LYS A 47 1.69 4.39 6.90
C LYS A 47 2.18 4.94 5.58
N GLY A 48 3.46 4.72 5.29
CA GLY A 48 4.07 5.08 4.02
C GLY A 48 4.67 3.86 3.35
N VAL A 49 4.54 3.75 2.04
CA VAL A 49 5.18 2.72 1.23
C VAL A 49 5.75 3.33 -0.04
N LEU A 50 7.02 3.04 -0.30
CA LEU A 50 7.71 3.36 -1.54
C LEU A 50 8.44 2.11 -2.03
N ALA A 51 8.04 1.59 -3.18
CA ALA A 51 8.61 0.36 -3.71
C ALA A 51 9.00 0.54 -5.18
N GLY A 52 10.17 0.04 -5.54
CA GLY A 52 10.68 0.06 -6.91
C GLY A 52 9.80 -0.74 -7.86
N GLY A 53 9.71 -0.29 -9.11
CA GLY A 53 8.94 -0.99 -10.14
C GLY A 53 9.51 -2.37 -10.47
N LEU A 54 8.62 -3.33 -10.68
CA LEU A 54 8.95 -4.67 -11.16
C LEU A 54 9.33 -4.63 -12.65
N PRO A 55 10.26 -5.48 -13.11
CA PRO A 55 10.54 -5.63 -14.53
C PRO A 55 9.39 -6.37 -15.20
N ILE A 56 8.97 -5.90 -16.36
CA ILE A 56 7.98 -6.56 -17.21
C ILE A 56 8.43 -6.54 -18.67
N THR A 57 7.91 -7.49 -19.44
CA THR A 57 8.16 -7.61 -20.87
C THR A 57 6.85 -7.65 -21.65
N ALA A 58 6.92 -7.41 -22.97
CA ALA A 58 5.77 -7.52 -23.85
C ALA A 58 5.30 -8.97 -23.97
N PRO A 59 4.00 -9.22 -24.22
CA PRO A 59 3.49 -10.56 -24.50
C PRO A 59 4.26 -11.23 -25.65
N ARG A 60 4.52 -12.52 -25.51
CA ARG A 60 5.26 -13.35 -26.46
C ARG A 60 6.75 -13.00 -26.61
N LYS A 61 7.29 -12.12 -25.76
CA LYS A 61 8.72 -11.82 -25.67
C LYS A 61 9.28 -12.31 -24.34
N GLY A 62 10.49 -12.83 -24.38
CA GLY A 62 11.25 -13.15 -23.16
C GLY A 62 11.93 -11.90 -22.58
N TYR A 63 12.44 -11.99 -21.38
CA TYR A 63 13.25 -10.92 -20.79
C TYR A 63 14.54 -10.66 -21.56
N GLU A 64 15.02 -11.65 -22.28
CA GLU A 64 16.17 -11.58 -23.20
C GLU A 64 15.90 -10.68 -24.42
N ASP A 65 14.64 -10.57 -24.84
CA ASP A 65 14.22 -9.72 -25.96
C ASP A 65 13.98 -8.26 -25.57
N GLY A 66 14.08 -7.97 -24.29
CA GLY A 66 13.91 -6.64 -23.72
C GLY A 66 12.84 -6.58 -22.63
N PHE A 67 13.09 -5.73 -21.66
CA PHE A 67 12.18 -5.48 -20.55
C PHE A 67 12.20 -3.99 -20.18
N PHE A 68 11.14 -3.54 -19.50
CA PHE A 68 11.15 -2.25 -18.82
C PHE A 68 10.65 -2.41 -17.39
N ARG A 69 10.89 -1.42 -16.55
CA ARG A 69 10.40 -1.44 -15.19
C ARG A 69 9.13 -0.62 -15.06
N MET A 70 8.16 -1.18 -14.35
CA MET A 70 6.93 -0.49 -13.97
C MET A 70 7.26 0.79 -13.19
N SER A 71 6.33 1.74 -13.20
CA SER A 71 6.42 2.92 -12.33
C SER A 71 6.50 2.50 -10.86
N PRO A 72 7.33 3.18 -10.03
CA PRO A 72 7.41 2.87 -8.61
C PRO A 72 6.07 3.02 -7.91
N TYR A 73 5.76 2.09 -7.02
CA TYR A 73 4.60 2.16 -6.15
C TYR A 73 4.86 3.16 -5.01
N LYS A 74 3.93 4.10 -4.80
CA LYS A 74 4.03 5.12 -3.75
C LYS A 74 2.67 5.29 -3.10
N ARG A 75 2.61 5.17 -1.77
CA ARG A 75 1.36 5.34 -1.05
C ARG A 75 1.62 5.88 0.34
N ILE A 76 0.80 6.84 0.75
CA ILE A 76 0.73 7.34 2.13
C ILE A 76 -0.72 7.22 2.58
N ASP A 77 -0.91 6.56 3.73
CA ASP A 77 -2.20 6.40 4.39
C ASP A 77 -2.14 7.12 5.74
N LEU A 78 -3.20 7.82 6.09
CA LEU A 78 -3.36 8.51 7.36
C LEU A 78 -4.63 8.04 8.03
N GLY A 79 -4.54 7.66 9.30
CA GLY A 79 -5.68 7.27 10.14
C GLY A 79 -5.72 8.08 11.42
N LEU A 80 -6.91 8.50 11.81
CA LEU A 80 -7.20 9.12 13.09
C LEU A 80 -8.26 8.30 13.81
N SER A 81 -8.04 7.97 15.08
CA SER A 81 -9.01 7.26 15.89
C SER A 81 -9.26 8.03 17.19
N TYR A 82 -10.52 8.10 17.58
CA TYR A 82 -10.96 8.76 18.82
C TYR A 82 -11.68 7.76 19.72
N GLN A 83 -11.29 7.69 20.98
CA GLN A 83 -11.95 6.90 21.99
C GLN A 83 -13.19 7.62 22.49
N ILE A 84 -14.37 7.07 22.17
CA ILE A 84 -15.68 7.64 22.57
C ILE A 84 -15.92 7.33 24.05
N ALA A 85 -15.66 6.06 24.47
CA ALA A 85 -15.87 5.61 25.82
C ALA A 85 -14.80 4.62 26.24
N GLY A 86 -14.36 4.68 27.50
CA GLY A 86 -13.44 3.77 28.14
C GLY A 86 -14.06 3.11 29.38
N ALA A 87 -13.47 2.01 29.82
CA ALA A 87 -13.98 1.18 30.96
C ALA A 87 -14.29 1.95 32.24
N THR A 88 -13.67 3.10 32.44
CA THR A 88 -13.83 3.95 33.66
C THR A 88 -14.94 5.01 33.49
N GLU A 89 -15.59 5.11 32.35
CA GLU A 89 -16.63 6.12 32.12
C GLU A 89 -18.01 5.60 32.58
N GLU A 90 -18.83 6.48 33.16
CA GLU A 90 -20.17 6.14 33.69
C GLU A 90 -21.11 5.52 32.63
N ILE A 91 -20.94 5.88 31.36
CA ILE A 91 -21.71 5.33 30.24
C ILE A 91 -21.49 3.82 30.09
N MET A 92 -20.27 3.34 30.37
CA MET A 92 -19.90 1.92 30.26
C MET A 92 -20.35 1.10 31.47
N GLN A 93 -20.78 1.74 32.54
CA GLN A 93 -21.19 1.04 33.77
C GLN A 93 -22.68 0.67 33.79
N ARG A 94 -23.46 1.04 32.80
CA ARG A 94 -24.92 0.82 32.75
C ARG A 94 -25.37 -0.13 31.66
N GLY A 95 -26.16 -1.13 31.99
CA GLY A 95 -26.87 -2.02 31.07
C GLY A 95 -25.96 -2.88 30.19
N ILE A 96 -26.32 -3.00 28.91
CA ILE A 96 -25.60 -3.83 27.93
C ILE A 96 -24.17 -3.33 27.69
N MET A 97 -23.92 -2.04 27.88
CA MET A 97 -22.60 -1.44 27.70
C MET A 97 -21.59 -1.82 28.78
N SER A 98 -22.05 -2.39 29.91
CA SER A 98 -21.14 -2.85 30.97
C SER A 98 -20.21 -4.01 30.59
N LYS A 99 -20.51 -4.66 29.45
CA LYS A 99 -19.65 -5.71 28.88
C LYS A 99 -18.56 -5.17 27.92
N LEU A 100 -18.66 -3.89 27.55
CA LEU A 100 -17.69 -3.26 26.67
C LEU A 100 -16.58 -2.61 27.50
N LYS A 101 -15.34 -2.75 27.07
CA LYS A 101 -14.17 -2.11 27.70
C LYS A 101 -13.86 -0.76 27.04
N ASN A 102 -13.90 -0.72 25.73
CA ASN A 102 -13.59 0.48 24.96
C ASN A 102 -14.43 0.57 23.70
N ILE A 103 -14.74 1.81 23.30
CA ILE A 103 -15.35 2.12 22.01
C ILE A 103 -14.49 3.17 21.31
N TRP A 104 -14.04 2.85 20.09
CA TRP A 104 -13.26 3.74 19.25
C TRP A 104 -13.98 3.98 17.94
N ILE A 105 -13.99 5.24 17.50
CA ILE A 105 -14.34 5.61 16.13
C ILE A 105 -13.07 6.06 15.41
N GLY A 106 -12.93 5.69 14.15
CA GLY A 106 -11.77 6.04 13.36
C GLY A 106 -12.14 6.45 11.94
N VAL A 107 -11.30 7.32 11.38
CA VAL A 107 -11.34 7.73 9.98
C VAL A 107 -9.98 7.42 9.39
N ASP A 108 -9.94 6.65 8.31
CA ASP A 108 -8.72 6.34 7.60
C ASP A 108 -8.81 6.90 6.16
N VAL A 109 -7.79 7.64 5.75
CA VAL A 109 -7.63 8.12 4.38
C VAL A 109 -6.51 7.34 3.73
N PHE A 110 -6.86 6.45 2.81
CA PHE A 110 -5.89 5.69 2.03
C PHE A 110 -5.45 6.47 0.81
N ASN A 111 -4.16 6.39 0.49
CA ASN A 111 -3.56 7.10 -0.64
C ASN A 111 -3.85 8.60 -0.61
N ILE A 112 -3.52 9.26 0.52
CA ILE A 112 -3.86 10.67 0.77
C ILE A 112 -3.36 11.62 -0.33
N LEU A 113 -2.23 11.30 -0.96
CA LEU A 113 -1.65 12.06 -2.06
C LEU A 113 -2.32 11.80 -3.41
N ASN A 114 -3.29 10.86 -3.48
CA ASN A 114 -4.00 10.47 -4.69
C ASN A 114 -3.06 10.06 -5.84
N ILE A 115 -1.97 9.36 -5.53
CA ILE A 115 -0.99 8.93 -6.52
C ILE A 115 -1.60 7.80 -7.35
N LYS A 116 -1.51 7.92 -8.67
CA LYS A 116 -1.94 6.90 -9.63
C LYS A 116 -0.90 5.78 -9.71
N ASN A 117 -1.01 4.78 -8.83
CA ASN A 117 -0.15 3.61 -8.84
C ASN A 117 -0.59 2.64 -9.94
N VAL A 118 0.38 2.16 -10.71
CA VAL A 118 0.13 1.18 -11.77
C VAL A 118 0.04 -0.22 -11.17
N SER A 119 -1.05 -0.94 -11.46
CA SER A 119 -1.26 -2.34 -11.08
C SER A 119 -0.69 -3.31 -12.11
N SER A 120 -0.94 -3.01 -13.37
CA SER A 120 -0.59 -3.87 -14.51
C SER A 120 -0.57 -3.04 -15.78
N TYR A 121 -0.23 -3.65 -16.90
CA TYR A 121 -0.34 -3.03 -18.21
C TYR A 121 -1.19 -3.89 -19.13
N TYR A 122 -2.06 -3.24 -19.92
CA TYR A 122 -2.67 -3.83 -21.09
C TYR A 122 -1.76 -3.60 -22.28
N TRP A 123 -1.70 -4.57 -23.16
CA TRP A 123 -0.95 -4.47 -24.39
C TRP A 123 -1.90 -4.31 -25.57
N VAL A 124 -1.74 -3.22 -26.28
CA VAL A 124 -2.51 -2.90 -27.47
C VAL A 124 -1.59 -2.95 -28.66
N THR A 125 -2.01 -3.63 -29.71
CA THR A 125 -1.27 -3.71 -30.97
C THR A 125 -1.95 -2.81 -32.01
N ASP A 126 -1.19 -1.94 -32.65
CA ASP A 126 -1.70 -1.08 -33.70
C ASP A 126 -1.75 -1.80 -35.08
N ILE A 127 -2.19 -1.05 -36.10
CA ILE A 127 -2.30 -1.56 -37.48
C ILE A 127 -0.93 -1.88 -38.11
N TYR A 128 0.16 -1.37 -37.56
CA TYR A 128 1.54 -1.64 -37.96
C TYR A 128 2.18 -2.76 -37.15
N ASN A 129 1.38 -3.51 -36.37
CA ASN A 129 1.82 -4.58 -35.48
C ASN A 129 2.80 -4.12 -34.38
N GLN A 130 2.73 -2.85 -33.99
CA GLN A 130 3.50 -2.33 -32.86
C GLN A 130 2.71 -2.46 -31.56
N GLN A 131 3.40 -2.87 -30.50
CA GLN A 131 2.80 -3.11 -29.19
C GLN A 131 3.03 -1.92 -28.25
N TYR A 132 1.95 -1.43 -27.66
CA TYR A 132 1.94 -0.34 -26.68
C TYR A 132 1.47 -0.83 -25.33
N ALA A 133 2.22 -0.48 -24.28
CA ALA A 133 1.86 -0.77 -22.91
C ALA A 133 0.95 0.34 -22.34
N VAL A 134 -0.32 0.03 -22.12
CA VAL A 134 -1.29 0.95 -21.52
C VAL A 134 -1.43 0.64 -20.03
N PRO A 135 -1.14 1.59 -19.11
CA PRO A 135 -1.18 1.34 -17.69
C PRO A 135 -2.62 1.15 -17.18
N ASN A 136 -2.80 0.14 -16.35
CA ASN A 136 -3.99 -0.06 -15.53
C ASN A 136 -3.67 0.42 -14.11
N TYR A 137 -4.47 1.34 -13.59
CA TYR A 137 -4.21 1.97 -12.31
C TYR A 137 -5.00 1.33 -11.17
N LEU A 138 -4.39 1.28 -9.99
CA LEU A 138 -5.08 0.98 -8.74
C LEU A 138 -6.04 2.13 -8.38
N THR A 139 -6.98 1.83 -7.47
CA THR A 139 -7.89 2.84 -6.91
C THR A 139 -7.12 4.02 -6.33
N GLY A 140 -7.63 5.22 -6.57
CA GLY A 140 -7.08 6.46 -6.03
C GLY A 140 -7.29 6.59 -4.52
N ARG A 141 -7.55 7.81 -4.06
CA ARG A 141 -7.84 8.10 -2.66
C ARG A 141 -9.15 7.43 -2.22
N GLN A 142 -9.12 6.83 -1.03
CA GLN A 142 -10.30 6.21 -0.40
C GLN A 142 -10.45 6.71 1.02
N LEU A 143 -11.69 6.94 1.44
CA LEU A 143 -12.07 7.25 2.80
C LEU A 143 -12.73 6.03 3.43
N ASN A 144 -12.29 5.66 4.63
CA ASN A 144 -12.85 4.57 5.40
C ASN A 144 -13.25 5.05 6.79
N LEU A 145 -14.45 4.67 7.23
CA LEU A 145 -14.92 4.87 8.60
C LEU A 145 -14.85 3.54 9.34
N ARG A 146 -14.35 3.60 10.57
CA ARG A 146 -14.15 2.41 11.40
C ARG A 146 -14.76 2.62 12.79
N LEU A 147 -15.52 1.63 13.26
CA LEU A 147 -15.98 1.53 14.64
C LEU A 147 -15.39 0.26 15.25
N ILE A 148 -14.74 0.39 16.40
CA ILE A 148 -14.18 -0.74 17.14
C ILE A 148 -14.82 -0.74 18.51
N ALA A 149 -15.40 -1.88 18.90
CA ALA A 149 -15.91 -2.14 20.23
C ALA A 149 -15.12 -3.32 20.83
N GLU A 150 -14.49 -3.09 21.98
CA GLU A 150 -13.73 -4.10 22.73
C GLU A 150 -14.56 -4.60 23.91
N PHE A 151 -14.70 -5.92 24.05
CA PHE A 151 -15.47 -6.60 25.09
C PHE A 151 -14.59 -7.12 26.23
#